data_4e848b61631b14726687eb1f33d66892
#
_entry.id   4e848b61631b14726687eb1f33d66892
#
_cell.length_a   1.000
_cell.length_b   1.000
_cell.length_c   1.000
_cell.angle_alpha   90.00
_cell.angle_beta   90.00
_cell.angle_gamma   90.00
#
_symmetry.space_group_name_H-M   'P 1'
#
loop_
_entity.id
_entity.type
_entity.pdbx_description
1 polymer ?
#
loop_
_entity_poly.entity_id
_entity_poly.type
_entity_poly.pdbx_seq_one_letter_code
_entity_poly.pdbx_strand_id
1 'polypeptide(L)'
;MYEPNDRFDAALACAWVRGVCLRTGAPALPDSLTAKPLDELTEADQQAILAAGRKAEMKLYRFKDHHDLPRVKRVLGLLSGLQPESLLDVGSGRGVFLFPFLKNFPGVPVTSLDLLAHRVELLSDVQWGGYPHLTALQQDITAWDMPDGSFDVVTLLEVLEHIPNVEAAIAAAVRLARRCIILSVPSKPDDNPEHIHLLTKPILTDLFAKAGCTNLHFDGVPNHLIMMAWK
;
A
#
# COMPACT_ATOMS: atom_id res chain seq x y z
N MET A 1 18.70 18.27 -20.34
CA MET A 1 17.27 18.33 -20.70
C MET A 1 16.57 17.43 -19.71
N TYR A 2 15.79 17.99 -18.79
CA TYR A 2 15.15 17.25 -17.70
C TYR A 2 13.89 16.59 -18.26
N GLU A 3 13.89 15.28 -18.43
CA GLU A 3 12.70 14.53 -18.82
C GLU A 3 11.69 14.55 -17.66
N PRO A 4 10.44 14.97 -17.85
CA PRO A 4 9.44 15.04 -16.77
C PRO A 4 9.12 13.70 -16.09
N ASN A 5 9.61 12.59 -16.65
CA ASN A 5 9.35 11.22 -16.20
C ASN A 5 10.37 10.66 -15.17
N ASP A 6 11.40 11.45 -14.76
CA ASP A 6 12.47 10.93 -13.91
C ASP A 6 12.28 11.13 -12.40
N ARG A 7 11.12 11.64 -11.96
CA ARG A 7 10.82 11.76 -10.54
C ARG A 7 10.14 10.49 -10.03
N PHE A 8 10.94 9.52 -9.63
CA PHE A 8 10.47 8.30 -8.96
C PHE A 8 11.44 7.92 -7.83
N ASP A 9 10.97 7.09 -6.91
CA ASP A 9 11.80 6.55 -5.83
C ASP A 9 12.78 5.51 -6.40
N ALA A 10 14.07 5.85 -6.39
CA ALA A 10 15.11 5.03 -6.99
C ALA A 10 15.27 3.69 -6.27
N ALA A 11 15.13 3.64 -4.95
CA ALA A 11 15.28 2.41 -4.18
C ALA A 11 14.15 1.41 -4.50
N LEU A 12 12.91 1.88 -4.54
CA LEU A 12 11.74 1.05 -4.93
C LEU A 12 11.84 0.58 -6.38
N ALA A 13 12.26 1.46 -7.29
CA ALA A 13 12.45 1.09 -8.69
C ALA A 13 13.58 0.06 -8.86
N CYS A 14 14.70 0.20 -8.14
CA CYS A 14 15.77 -0.79 -8.10
C CYS A 14 15.28 -2.13 -7.56
N ALA A 15 14.52 -2.13 -6.45
CA ALA A 15 13.95 -3.35 -5.91
C ALA A 15 13.05 -4.03 -6.95
N TRP A 16 12.17 -3.29 -7.61
CA TRP A 16 11.31 -3.87 -8.64
C TRP A 16 12.10 -4.47 -9.82
N VAL A 17 13.10 -3.75 -10.36
CA VAL A 17 13.94 -4.26 -11.47
C VAL A 17 14.66 -5.54 -11.05
N ARG A 18 15.21 -5.59 -9.82
CA ARG A 18 15.86 -6.77 -9.27
C ARG A 18 14.88 -7.94 -9.11
N GLY A 19 13.69 -7.69 -8.55
CA GLY A 19 12.67 -8.71 -8.37
C GLY A 19 12.19 -9.31 -9.69
N VAL A 20 11.95 -8.47 -10.71
CA VAL A 20 11.65 -8.94 -12.06
C VAL A 20 12.79 -9.79 -12.62
N CYS A 21 14.06 -9.34 -12.45
CA CYS A 21 15.23 -10.12 -12.85
C CYS A 21 15.26 -11.50 -12.16
N LEU A 22 15.06 -11.54 -10.85
CA LEU A 22 15.06 -12.78 -10.07
C LEU A 22 13.94 -13.75 -10.50
N ARG A 23 12.77 -13.20 -10.85
CA ARG A 23 11.62 -14.01 -11.27
C ARG A 23 11.73 -14.50 -12.72
N THR A 24 12.24 -13.68 -13.61
CA THR A 24 12.16 -13.93 -15.08
C THR A 24 13.51 -14.16 -15.76
N GLY A 25 14.63 -13.84 -15.08
CA GLY A 25 15.96 -13.80 -15.68
C GLY A 25 16.23 -12.55 -16.53
N ALA A 26 15.27 -11.60 -16.62
CA ALA A 26 15.41 -10.38 -17.42
C ALA A 26 14.83 -9.16 -16.66
N PRO A 27 15.48 -7.95 -16.75
CA PRO A 27 16.76 -7.72 -17.42
C PRO A 27 17.90 -8.48 -16.74
N ALA A 28 18.89 -8.89 -17.49
CA ALA A 28 20.07 -9.55 -16.91
C ALA A 28 20.84 -8.57 -16.03
N LEU A 29 21.00 -8.93 -14.76
CA LEU A 29 21.80 -8.20 -13.79
C LEU A 29 22.91 -9.13 -13.26
N PRO A 30 24.12 -8.61 -12.96
CA PRO A 30 25.16 -9.36 -12.26
C PRO A 30 24.68 -9.81 -10.87
N ASP A 31 25.11 -10.98 -10.40
CA ASP A 31 24.81 -11.50 -9.07
C ASP A 31 25.21 -10.52 -7.95
N SER A 32 26.31 -9.77 -8.16
CA SER A 32 26.76 -8.73 -7.24
C SER A 32 25.74 -7.61 -7.03
N LEU A 33 24.83 -7.38 -7.99
CA LEU A 33 23.76 -6.39 -7.88
C LEU A 33 22.43 -6.98 -7.40
N THR A 34 22.19 -8.27 -7.64
CA THR A 34 20.96 -8.94 -7.20
C THR A 34 21.02 -9.43 -5.75
N ALA A 35 22.19 -9.87 -5.29
CA ALA A 35 22.40 -10.42 -3.93
C ALA A 35 22.72 -9.33 -2.87
N LYS A 36 23.19 -8.15 -3.28
CA LYS A 36 23.57 -7.08 -2.37
C LYS A 36 22.34 -6.51 -1.63
N PRO A 37 22.37 -6.29 -0.31
CA PRO A 37 21.30 -5.61 0.42
C PRO A 37 20.96 -4.26 -0.25
N LEU A 38 19.67 -3.88 -0.23
CA LEU A 38 19.19 -2.70 -0.94
C LEU A 38 19.79 -1.39 -0.37
N ASP A 39 19.95 -1.34 0.93
CA ASP A 39 20.54 -0.24 1.69
C ASP A 39 22.08 -0.12 1.53
N GLU A 40 22.73 -1.17 1.04
CA GLU A 40 24.16 -1.18 0.70
C GLU A 40 24.45 -0.82 -0.76
N LEU A 41 23.42 -0.65 -1.60
CA LEU A 41 23.60 -0.26 -3.00
C LEU A 41 24.20 1.16 -3.08
N THR A 42 25.35 1.27 -3.71
CA THR A 42 25.94 2.58 -4.05
C THR A 42 25.11 3.28 -5.12
N GLU A 43 25.31 4.58 -5.28
CA GLU A 43 24.65 5.34 -6.36
C GLU A 43 24.98 4.73 -7.74
N ALA A 44 26.23 4.27 -7.95
CA ALA A 44 26.63 3.60 -9.18
C ALA A 44 25.87 2.27 -9.40
N ASP A 45 25.67 1.48 -8.34
CA ASP A 45 24.90 0.25 -8.40
C ASP A 45 23.42 0.55 -8.78
N GLN A 46 22.82 1.53 -8.13
CA GLN A 46 21.46 1.97 -8.44
C GLN A 46 21.33 2.41 -9.89
N GLN A 47 22.25 3.23 -10.38
CA GLN A 47 22.24 3.69 -11.77
C GLN A 47 22.39 2.53 -12.77
N ALA A 48 23.22 1.53 -12.46
CA ALA A 48 23.38 0.35 -13.30
C ALA A 48 22.07 -0.48 -13.35
N ILE A 49 21.41 -0.70 -12.21
CA ILE A 49 20.11 -1.42 -12.13
C ILE A 49 19.04 -0.67 -12.90
N LEU A 50 18.91 0.66 -12.68
CA LEU A 50 17.91 1.48 -13.37
C LEU A 50 18.17 1.56 -14.89
N ALA A 51 19.45 1.61 -15.31
CA ALA A 51 19.80 1.58 -16.72
C ALA A 51 19.39 0.24 -17.37
N ALA A 52 19.58 -0.88 -16.69
CA ALA A 52 19.11 -2.18 -17.16
C ALA A 52 17.57 -2.22 -17.29
N GLY A 53 16.85 -1.68 -16.30
CA GLY A 53 15.40 -1.56 -16.34
C GLY A 53 14.91 -0.67 -17.51
N ARG A 54 15.56 0.48 -17.74
CA ARG A 54 15.23 1.35 -18.89
C ARG A 54 15.49 0.65 -20.23
N LYS A 55 16.61 -0.08 -20.36
CA LYS A 55 16.92 -0.85 -21.57
C LYS A 55 15.88 -1.94 -21.84
N ALA A 56 15.29 -2.49 -20.80
CA ALA A 56 14.20 -3.47 -20.86
C ALA A 56 12.81 -2.80 -20.96
N GLU A 57 12.73 -1.50 -21.24
CA GLU A 57 11.51 -0.70 -21.37
C GLU A 57 10.58 -0.78 -20.15
N MET A 58 11.13 -1.05 -18.97
CA MET A 58 10.38 -1.11 -17.72
C MET A 58 9.86 0.29 -17.32
N LYS A 59 8.61 0.35 -16.90
CA LYS A 59 7.90 1.61 -16.58
C LYS A 59 8.28 2.11 -15.17
N LEU A 60 9.53 2.56 -14.96
CA LEU A 60 10.06 3.00 -13.67
C LEU A 60 9.26 4.16 -13.05
N TYR A 61 8.59 4.98 -13.86
CA TYR A 61 7.70 6.06 -13.41
C TYR A 61 6.51 5.59 -12.55
N ARG A 62 6.26 4.27 -12.45
CA ARG A 62 5.26 3.70 -11.53
C ARG A 62 5.58 3.98 -10.07
N PHE A 63 6.85 4.20 -9.73
CA PHE A 63 7.33 4.47 -8.38
C PHE A 63 7.42 5.96 -8.08
N LYS A 64 6.46 6.77 -8.56
CA LYS A 64 6.36 8.19 -8.19
C LYS A 64 6.23 8.33 -6.68
N ASP A 65 6.92 9.35 -6.14
CA ASP A 65 6.75 9.69 -4.73
C ASP A 65 5.38 10.36 -4.53
N HIS A 66 4.56 9.75 -3.71
CA HIS A 66 3.22 10.20 -3.34
C HIS A 66 3.15 10.70 -1.89
N HIS A 67 4.29 10.86 -1.22
CA HIS A 67 4.36 11.28 0.18
C HIS A 67 3.64 12.60 0.45
N ASP A 68 3.69 13.55 -0.48
CA ASP A 68 3.08 14.86 -0.34
C ASP A 68 1.57 14.90 -0.61
N LEU A 69 0.96 13.81 -1.03
CA LEU A 69 -0.50 13.76 -1.13
C LEU A 69 -1.13 13.95 0.26
N PRO A 70 -2.07 14.91 0.44
CA PRO A 70 -2.58 15.26 1.76
C PRO A 70 -3.08 14.06 2.57
N ARG A 71 -3.80 13.12 1.93
CA ARG A 71 -4.30 11.91 2.60
C ARG A 71 -3.17 10.96 3.02
N VAL A 72 -2.17 10.76 2.17
CA VAL A 72 -1.00 9.90 2.46
C VAL A 72 -0.23 10.49 3.64
N LYS A 73 0.12 11.78 3.57
CA LYS A 73 0.83 12.49 4.63
C LYS A 73 0.08 12.43 5.97
N ARG A 74 -1.26 12.60 5.93
CA ARG A 74 -2.08 12.54 7.15
C ARG A 74 -2.05 11.14 7.76
N VAL A 75 -2.25 10.08 6.95
CA VAL A 75 -2.24 8.69 7.42
C VAL A 75 -0.86 8.29 7.95
N LEU A 76 0.22 8.66 7.28
CA LEU A 76 1.59 8.43 7.79
C LEU A 76 1.81 9.13 9.13
N GLY A 77 1.29 10.35 9.31
CA GLY A 77 1.35 11.07 10.59
C GLY A 77 0.60 10.35 11.71
N LEU A 78 -0.58 9.79 11.42
CA LEU A 78 -1.34 8.97 12.38
C LEU A 78 -0.57 7.69 12.76
N LEU A 79 -0.02 6.99 11.77
CA LEU A 79 0.80 5.80 12.00
C LEU A 79 2.08 6.09 12.78
N SER A 80 2.69 7.27 12.56
CA SER A 80 3.85 7.70 13.37
C SER A 80 3.51 7.87 14.84
N GLY A 81 2.30 8.33 15.17
CA GLY A 81 1.81 8.37 16.54
C GLY A 81 1.46 7.00 17.10
N LEU A 82 1.01 6.08 16.26
CA LEU A 82 0.61 4.72 16.66
C LEU A 82 1.78 3.78 16.88
N GLN A 83 2.88 3.97 16.13
CA GLN A 83 4.03 3.04 16.09
C GLN A 83 3.58 1.59 15.87
N PRO A 84 3.03 1.24 14.68
CA PRO A 84 2.47 -0.08 14.44
C PRO A 84 3.54 -1.17 14.48
N GLU A 85 3.22 -2.33 15.06
CA GLU A 85 4.06 -3.53 15.06
C GLU A 85 3.88 -4.36 13.78
N SER A 86 2.72 -4.24 13.12
CA SER A 86 2.42 -4.85 11.82
C SER A 86 1.28 -4.10 11.15
N LEU A 87 1.25 -4.13 9.81
CA LEU A 87 0.23 -3.48 9.00
C LEU A 87 -0.40 -4.48 8.02
N LEU A 88 -1.72 -4.43 7.89
CA LEU A 88 -2.44 -4.96 6.74
C LEU A 88 -2.91 -3.79 5.89
N ASP A 89 -2.44 -3.70 4.65
CA ASP A 89 -2.89 -2.69 3.68
C ASP A 89 -3.80 -3.35 2.63
N VAL A 90 -5.09 -3.05 2.71
CA VAL A 90 -6.10 -3.65 1.84
C VAL A 90 -6.31 -2.77 0.61
N GLY A 91 -6.23 -3.37 -0.57
CA GLY A 91 -6.39 -2.65 -1.83
C GLY A 91 -5.23 -1.69 -2.10
N SER A 92 -3.98 -2.11 -1.87
CA SER A 92 -2.79 -1.27 -2.03
C SER A 92 -2.64 -0.64 -3.43
N GLY A 93 -3.32 -1.20 -4.42
CA GLY A 93 -3.40 -0.67 -5.77
C GLY A 93 -2.04 -0.52 -6.44
N ARG A 94 -1.70 0.73 -6.79
CA ARG A 94 -0.40 1.08 -7.39
C ARG A 94 0.65 1.48 -6.34
N GLY A 95 0.42 1.21 -5.07
CA GLY A 95 1.34 1.53 -3.99
C GLY A 95 1.34 3.00 -3.56
N VAL A 96 0.29 3.76 -3.87
CA VAL A 96 0.21 5.21 -3.57
C VAL A 96 0.47 5.53 -2.09
N PHE A 97 -0.06 4.71 -1.19
CA PHE A 97 0.21 4.77 0.24
C PHE A 97 1.33 3.82 0.66
N LEU A 98 1.31 2.59 0.13
CA LEU A 98 2.22 1.53 0.54
C LEU A 98 3.69 1.91 0.36
N PHE A 99 4.08 2.52 -0.77
CA PHE A 99 5.47 2.90 -1.02
C PHE A 99 5.97 3.97 -0.04
N PRO A 100 5.25 5.08 0.21
CA PRO A 100 5.58 5.97 1.32
C PRO A 100 5.63 5.29 2.69
N PHE A 101 4.75 4.31 2.97
CA PHE A 101 4.79 3.54 4.21
C PHE A 101 6.09 2.75 4.34
N LEU A 102 6.48 1.97 3.34
CA LEU A 102 7.73 1.19 3.36
C LEU A 102 8.97 2.05 3.63
N LYS A 103 8.96 3.28 3.14
CA LYS A 103 10.04 4.25 3.33
C LYS A 103 10.07 4.84 4.75
N ASN A 104 8.90 5.15 5.32
CA ASN A 104 8.80 5.82 6.62
C ASN A 104 8.84 4.84 7.80
N PHE A 105 8.51 3.56 7.57
CA PHE A 105 8.47 2.50 8.58
C PHE A 105 9.31 1.29 8.15
N PRO A 106 10.63 1.48 7.93
CA PRO A 106 11.50 0.40 7.52
C PRO A 106 11.51 -0.69 8.60
N GLY A 107 11.32 -1.92 8.20
CA GLY A 107 11.31 -3.07 9.11
C GLY A 107 9.97 -3.40 9.75
N VAL A 108 8.93 -2.56 9.62
CA VAL A 108 7.57 -2.95 10.05
C VAL A 108 7.00 -3.95 9.05
N PRO A 109 6.62 -5.17 9.48
CA PRO A 109 5.98 -6.14 8.61
C PRO A 109 4.69 -5.58 8.03
N VAL A 110 4.55 -5.64 6.71
CA VAL A 110 3.32 -5.23 6.02
C VAL A 110 2.84 -6.33 5.07
N THR A 111 1.56 -6.66 5.19
CA THR A 111 0.85 -7.51 4.23
C THR A 111 -0.05 -6.64 3.37
N SER A 112 0.13 -6.74 2.07
CA SER A 112 -0.69 -6.05 1.06
C SER A 112 -1.67 -7.03 0.46
N LEU A 113 -2.95 -6.70 0.44
CA LEU A 113 -3.98 -7.43 -0.30
C LEU A 113 -4.43 -6.64 -1.51
N ASP A 114 -4.53 -7.30 -2.65
CA ASP A 114 -5.21 -6.78 -3.83
C ASP A 114 -5.88 -7.93 -4.60
N LEU A 115 -6.98 -7.64 -5.30
CA LEU A 115 -7.67 -8.64 -6.12
C LEU A 115 -7.02 -8.82 -7.51
N LEU A 116 -6.26 -7.83 -7.95
CA LEU A 116 -5.67 -7.79 -9.29
C LEU A 116 -4.27 -8.41 -9.31
N ALA A 117 -4.15 -9.57 -9.94
CA ALA A 117 -2.90 -10.34 -10.01
C ALA A 117 -1.69 -9.50 -10.44
N HIS A 118 -1.85 -8.59 -11.42
CA HIS A 118 -0.74 -7.76 -11.91
C HIS A 118 -0.24 -6.72 -10.89
N ARG A 119 -1.09 -6.33 -9.90
CA ARG A 119 -0.69 -5.45 -8.79
C ARG A 119 0.08 -6.24 -7.74
N VAL A 120 -0.42 -7.44 -7.43
CA VAL A 120 0.26 -8.37 -6.52
C VAL A 120 1.63 -8.75 -7.09
N GLU A 121 1.73 -9.07 -8.39
CA GLU A 121 3.00 -9.38 -9.04
C GLU A 121 4.02 -8.24 -8.90
N LEU A 122 3.60 -6.99 -9.16
CA LEU A 122 4.47 -5.83 -9.00
C LEU A 122 5.00 -5.70 -7.57
N LEU A 123 4.14 -5.88 -6.57
CA LEU A 123 4.53 -5.78 -5.17
C LEU A 123 5.39 -6.96 -4.72
N SER A 124 5.13 -8.16 -5.24
CA SER A 124 6.00 -9.34 -5.00
C SER A 124 7.39 -9.14 -5.60
N ASP A 125 7.50 -8.55 -6.79
CA ASP A 125 8.79 -8.20 -7.36
C ASP A 125 9.54 -7.17 -6.48
N VAL A 126 8.85 -6.17 -5.92
CA VAL A 126 9.45 -5.22 -4.96
C VAL A 126 9.91 -5.95 -3.69
N GLN A 127 9.10 -6.87 -3.17
CA GLN A 127 9.46 -7.70 -2.01
C GLN A 127 10.75 -8.48 -2.26
N TRP A 128 10.80 -9.26 -3.33
CA TRP A 128 11.96 -10.12 -3.67
C TRP A 128 13.21 -9.31 -4.00
N GLY A 129 13.02 -8.14 -4.57
CA GLY A 129 14.14 -7.27 -4.95
C GLY A 129 14.74 -6.46 -3.82
N GLY A 130 14.20 -6.50 -2.58
CA GLY A 130 14.86 -5.85 -1.46
C GLY A 130 13.98 -5.35 -0.31
N TYR A 131 12.67 -5.65 -0.32
CA TYR A 131 11.75 -5.30 0.78
C TYR A 131 11.19 -6.57 1.46
N PRO A 132 12.02 -7.33 2.22
CA PRO A 132 11.63 -8.63 2.78
C PRO A 132 10.49 -8.56 3.79
N HIS A 133 10.22 -7.38 4.36
CA HIS A 133 9.11 -7.14 5.30
C HIS A 133 7.76 -6.89 4.60
N LEU A 134 7.74 -6.78 3.27
CA LEU A 134 6.53 -6.73 2.46
C LEU A 134 6.10 -8.14 2.09
N THR A 135 4.81 -8.44 2.25
CA THR A 135 4.16 -9.64 1.71
C THR A 135 2.98 -9.21 0.85
N ALA A 136 2.95 -9.60 -0.42
CA ALA A 136 1.85 -9.28 -1.32
C ALA A 136 1.02 -10.53 -1.63
N LEU A 137 -0.31 -10.45 -1.45
CA LEU A 137 -1.23 -11.57 -1.62
C LEU A 137 -2.40 -11.18 -2.52
N GLN A 138 -2.72 -12.05 -3.47
CA GLN A 138 -3.96 -11.95 -4.23
C GLN A 138 -5.09 -12.57 -3.41
N GLN A 139 -5.82 -11.73 -2.66
CA GLN A 139 -6.80 -12.22 -1.70
C GLN A 139 -7.94 -11.22 -1.52
N ASP A 140 -9.16 -11.73 -1.40
CA ASP A 140 -10.32 -10.97 -0.93
C ASP A 140 -10.35 -10.97 0.59
N ILE A 141 -10.34 -9.78 1.20
CA ILE A 141 -10.40 -9.63 2.65
C ILE A 141 -11.65 -10.30 3.25
N THR A 142 -12.76 -10.30 2.53
CA THR A 142 -14.05 -10.87 3.01
C THR A 142 -14.05 -12.40 3.08
N ALA A 143 -13.17 -13.04 2.31
CA ALA A 143 -13.04 -14.50 2.22
C ALA A 143 -11.74 -15.04 2.83
N TRP A 144 -10.97 -14.18 3.50
CA TRP A 144 -9.66 -14.55 4.03
C TRP A 144 -9.76 -15.15 5.42
N ASP A 145 -9.38 -16.44 5.51
CA ASP A 145 -9.36 -17.18 6.77
C ASP A 145 -8.04 -16.96 7.52
N MET A 146 -8.00 -15.84 8.23
CA MET A 146 -6.90 -15.48 9.13
C MET A 146 -7.45 -15.31 10.55
N PRO A 147 -6.67 -15.65 11.59
CA PRO A 147 -7.09 -15.45 12.97
C PRO A 147 -7.46 -14.00 13.30
N ASP A 148 -8.36 -13.82 14.24
CA ASP A 148 -8.75 -12.49 14.73
C ASP A 148 -7.55 -11.76 15.33
N GLY A 149 -7.44 -10.44 15.07
CA GLY A 149 -6.37 -9.61 15.59
C GLY A 149 -4.98 -9.93 15.02
N SER A 150 -4.91 -10.54 13.83
CA SER A 150 -3.64 -10.91 13.18
C SER A 150 -2.74 -9.71 12.85
N PHE A 151 -3.30 -8.52 12.71
CA PHE A 151 -2.54 -7.32 12.37
C PHE A 151 -2.76 -6.23 13.41
N ASP A 152 -1.71 -5.50 13.73
CA ASP A 152 -1.78 -4.41 14.70
C ASP A 152 -2.68 -3.28 14.19
N VAL A 153 -2.46 -2.86 12.94
CA VAL A 153 -3.26 -1.85 12.24
C VAL A 153 -3.71 -2.39 10.88
N VAL A 154 -4.94 -2.07 10.49
CA VAL A 154 -5.49 -2.35 9.15
C VAL A 154 -5.77 -1.02 8.44
N THR A 155 -5.30 -0.87 7.19
CA THR A 155 -5.61 0.29 6.34
C THR A 155 -6.51 -0.10 5.17
N LEU A 156 -7.50 0.77 4.87
CA LEU A 156 -8.37 0.69 3.67
C LEU A 156 -8.45 2.10 3.08
N LEU A 157 -7.50 2.44 2.20
CA LEU A 157 -7.38 3.81 1.69
C LEU A 157 -7.86 3.89 0.25
N GLU A 158 -9.01 4.55 0.02
CA GLU A 158 -9.68 4.65 -1.29
C GLU A 158 -10.02 3.24 -1.83
N VAL A 159 -10.72 2.46 -1.04
CA VAL A 159 -11.03 1.05 -1.33
C VAL A 159 -12.51 0.74 -1.11
N LEU A 160 -13.08 1.18 0.01
CA LEU A 160 -14.44 0.77 0.41
C LEU A 160 -15.50 1.24 -0.58
N GLU A 161 -15.29 2.37 -1.25
CA GLU A 161 -16.17 2.90 -2.29
C GLU A 161 -16.28 2.00 -3.52
N HIS A 162 -15.32 1.09 -3.71
CA HIS A 162 -15.29 0.13 -4.82
C HIS A 162 -15.85 -1.25 -4.46
N ILE A 163 -16.04 -1.56 -3.16
CA ILE A 163 -16.41 -2.90 -2.70
C ILE A 163 -17.93 -3.06 -2.67
N PRO A 164 -18.52 -3.97 -3.46
CA PRO A 164 -19.98 -4.15 -3.46
C PRO A 164 -20.56 -4.51 -2.08
N ASN A 165 -19.89 -5.38 -1.33
CA ASN A 165 -20.31 -5.74 0.03
C ASN A 165 -19.40 -5.05 1.06
N VAL A 166 -19.60 -3.73 1.21
CA VAL A 166 -18.82 -2.90 2.13
C VAL A 166 -18.98 -3.33 3.60
N GLU A 167 -20.17 -3.86 3.98
CA GLU A 167 -20.42 -4.34 5.33
C GLU A 167 -19.53 -5.53 5.68
N ALA A 168 -19.43 -6.52 4.78
CA ALA A 168 -18.53 -7.66 4.97
C ALA A 168 -17.05 -7.25 5.02
N ALA A 169 -16.63 -6.30 4.18
CA ALA A 169 -15.25 -5.80 4.18
C ALA A 169 -14.90 -5.10 5.50
N ILE A 170 -15.80 -4.27 6.03
CA ILE A 170 -15.62 -3.60 7.33
C ILE A 170 -15.58 -4.63 8.45
N ALA A 171 -16.50 -5.60 8.48
CA ALA A 171 -16.51 -6.67 9.48
C ALA A 171 -15.19 -7.46 9.47
N ALA A 172 -14.67 -7.79 8.28
CA ALA A 172 -13.39 -8.47 8.13
C ALA A 172 -12.22 -7.59 8.62
N ALA A 173 -12.20 -6.31 8.28
CA ALA A 173 -11.17 -5.37 8.76
C ALA A 173 -11.18 -5.24 10.29
N VAL A 174 -12.38 -5.12 10.90
CA VAL A 174 -12.54 -5.08 12.37
C VAL A 174 -12.06 -6.39 12.98
N ARG A 175 -12.39 -7.54 12.40
CA ARG A 175 -11.94 -8.85 12.88
C ARG A 175 -10.43 -8.97 12.86
N LEU A 176 -9.79 -8.58 11.76
CA LEU A 176 -8.34 -8.74 11.53
C LEU A 176 -7.49 -7.72 12.30
N ALA A 177 -8.02 -6.53 12.59
CA ALA A 177 -7.30 -5.53 13.37
C ALA A 177 -7.20 -5.93 14.85
N ARG A 178 -6.01 -5.72 15.44
CA ARG A 178 -5.79 -5.88 16.89
C ARG A 178 -6.06 -4.58 17.64
N ARG A 179 -5.65 -3.43 17.10
CA ARG A 179 -5.73 -2.12 17.77
C ARG A 179 -6.60 -1.12 17.02
N CYS A 180 -6.37 -0.96 15.73
CA CYS A 180 -6.94 0.16 15.01
C CYS A 180 -7.14 -0.15 13.52
N ILE A 181 -8.20 0.45 12.95
CA ILE A 181 -8.42 0.53 11.51
C ILE A 181 -8.28 2.00 11.11
N ILE A 182 -7.58 2.27 10.00
CA ILE A 182 -7.51 3.59 9.38
C ILE A 182 -8.06 3.46 7.96
N LEU A 183 -9.03 4.30 7.63
CA LEU A 183 -9.56 4.34 6.27
C LEU A 183 -9.58 5.76 5.71
N SER A 184 -9.59 5.86 4.37
CA SER A 184 -9.97 7.05 3.66
C SER A 184 -10.97 6.73 2.57
N VAL A 185 -11.90 7.66 2.33
CA VAL A 185 -12.90 7.57 1.26
C VAL A 185 -13.13 8.97 0.67
N PRO A 186 -13.62 9.09 -0.57
CA PRO A 186 -14.05 10.38 -1.12
C PRO A 186 -15.09 11.07 -0.22
N SER A 187 -14.91 12.37 0.03
CA SER A 187 -15.83 13.14 0.87
C SER A 187 -17.02 13.71 0.11
N LYS A 188 -17.02 13.59 -1.22
CA LYS A 188 -18.05 14.09 -2.15
C LYS A 188 -18.23 13.09 -3.29
N PRO A 189 -19.39 13.09 -3.95
CA PRO A 189 -19.56 12.38 -5.22
C PRO A 189 -18.54 12.90 -6.24
N ASP A 190 -18.02 12.00 -7.05
CA ASP A 190 -17.13 12.29 -8.17
C ASP A 190 -17.59 11.55 -9.44
N ASP A 191 -16.89 11.78 -10.55
CA ASP A 191 -17.24 11.21 -11.85
C ASP A 191 -16.59 9.82 -12.10
N ASN A 192 -16.00 9.19 -11.07
CA ASN A 192 -15.42 7.87 -11.22
C ASN A 192 -16.51 6.80 -11.21
N PRO A 193 -16.76 6.10 -12.34
CA PRO A 193 -17.80 5.09 -12.41
C PRO A 193 -17.53 3.84 -11.55
N GLU A 194 -16.31 3.68 -11.04
CA GLU A 194 -15.94 2.60 -10.13
C GLU A 194 -16.32 2.92 -8.67
N HIS A 195 -16.69 4.18 -8.35
CA HIS A 195 -17.16 4.58 -7.03
C HIS A 195 -18.65 4.28 -6.90
N ILE A 196 -18.99 3.11 -6.40
CA ILE A 196 -20.37 2.63 -6.27
C ILE A 196 -21.03 3.06 -4.95
N HIS A 197 -20.23 3.60 -4.00
CA HIS A 197 -20.71 4.08 -2.69
C HIS A 197 -20.18 5.47 -2.37
N LEU A 198 -21.05 6.33 -1.83
CA LEU A 198 -20.65 7.54 -1.11
C LEU A 198 -20.74 7.27 0.39
N LEU A 199 -19.61 7.00 1.01
CA LEU A 199 -19.52 6.62 2.42
C LEU A 199 -19.37 7.86 3.32
N THR A 200 -20.51 8.36 3.81
CA THR A 200 -20.56 9.52 4.72
C THR A 200 -20.28 9.11 6.16
N LYS A 201 -19.98 10.10 7.04
CA LYS A 201 -19.79 9.85 8.49
C LYS A 201 -20.92 9.04 9.13
N PRO A 202 -22.23 9.36 8.91
CA PRO A 202 -23.33 8.56 9.48
C PRO A 202 -23.33 7.12 8.97
N ILE A 203 -23.09 6.90 7.67
CA ILE A 203 -23.04 5.56 7.06
C ILE A 203 -21.89 4.74 7.67
N LEU A 204 -20.68 5.32 7.74
CA LEU A 204 -19.53 4.64 8.34
C LEU A 204 -19.77 4.35 9.82
N THR A 205 -20.39 5.27 10.57
CA THR A 205 -20.72 5.05 11.98
C THR A 205 -21.66 3.84 12.15
N ASP A 206 -22.70 3.74 11.33
CA ASP A 206 -23.65 2.61 11.38
C ASP A 206 -22.95 1.28 11.00
N LEU A 207 -22.18 1.27 9.92
CA LEU A 207 -21.47 0.07 9.45
C LEU A 207 -20.45 -0.44 10.49
N PHE A 208 -19.66 0.44 11.09
CA PHE A 208 -18.70 0.06 12.12
C PHE A 208 -19.38 -0.36 13.43
N ALA A 209 -20.49 0.28 13.81
CA ALA A 209 -21.28 -0.15 14.96
C ALA A 209 -21.83 -1.56 14.77
N LYS A 210 -22.34 -1.91 13.58
CA LYS A 210 -22.77 -3.28 13.25
C LYS A 210 -21.63 -4.29 13.34
N ALA A 211 -20.40 -3.88 13.00
CA ALA A 211 -19.20 -4.69 13.13
C ALA A 211 -18.65 -4.76 14.58
N GLY A 212 -19.33 -4.12 15.55
CA GLY A 212 -18.93 -4.12 16.96
C GLY A 212 -17.84 -3.09 17.30
N CYS A 213 -17.56 -2.12 16.45
CA CYS A 213 -16.57 -1.08 16.66
C CYS A 213 -17.25 0.31 16.71
N THR A 214 -17.27 0.94 17.90
CA THR A 214 -18.00 2.21 18.14
C THR A 214 -17.09 3.37 18.51
N ASN A 215 -15.80 3.11 18.80
CA ASN A 215 -14.84 4.16 19.10
C ASN A 215 -14.24 4.70 17.82
N LEU A 216 -14.86 5.72 17.24
CA LEU A 216 -14.54 6.28 15.94
C LEU A 216 -14.06 7.73 16.06
N HIS A 217 -12.98 8.05 15.38
CA HIS A 217 -12.50 9.41 15.23
C HIS A 217 -12.47 9.77 13.74
N PHE A 218 -13.15 10.88 13.40
CA PHE A 218 -13.22 11.39 12.03
C PHE A 218 -12.31 12.59 11.86
N ASP A 219 -11.58 12.58 10.77
CA ASP A 219 -10.72 13.66 10.30
C ASP A 219 -10.95 13.90 8.80
N GLY A 220 -10.27 14.86 8.22
CA GLY A 220 -10.42 15.15 6.80
C GLY A 220 -9.23 15.89 6.22
N VAL A 221 -9.05 15.66 4.94
CA VAL A 221 -8.15 16.43 4.07
C VAL A 221 -8.95 16.87 2.83
N PRO A 222 -8.44 17.78 2.01
CA PRO A 222 -9.18 18.19 0.81
C PRO A 222 -9.66 16.97 -0.02
N ASN A 223 -10.97 16.91 -0.25
CA ASN A 223 -11.71 15.87 -0.99
C ASN A 223 -11.78 14.47 -0.38
N HIS A 224 -11.22 14.24 0.80
CA HIS A 224 -11.25 12.91 1.44
C HIS A 224 -11.66 13.01 2.90
N LEU A 225 -12.51 12.08 3.32
CA LEU A 225 -12.80 11.78 4.70
C LEU A 225 -11.81 10.72 5.18
N ILE A 226 -11.21 10.95 6.34
CA ILE A 226 -10.34 9.98 7.01
C ILE A 226 -11.03 9.56 8.30
N MET A 227 -10.98 8.28 8.63
CA MET A 227 -11.52 7.77 9.88
C MET A 227 -10.53 6.80 10.53
N MET A 228 -10.44 6.88 11.84
CA MET A 228 -9.80 5.89 12.70
C MET A 228 -10.88 5.19 13.53
N ALA A 229 -10.82 3.87 13.57
CA ALA A 229 -11.67 3.05 14.43
C ALA A 229 -10.80 2.23 15.38
N TRP A 230 -11.03 2.39 16.67
CA TRP A 230 -10.29 1.72 17.74
C TRP A 230 -11.03 0.49 18.22
N LYS A 231 -10.28 -0.60 18.38
CA LYS A 231 -10.79 -1.86 18.88
C LYS A 231 -10.55 -2.00 20.38
#